data_0a82103a7c4d1bcd3c306d740ae98ded
#
_entry.id   0a82103a7c4d1bcd3c306d740ae98ded
#
_cell.length_a   1.000
_cell.length_b   1.000
_cell.length_c   1.000
_cell.angle_alpha   90.00
_cell.angle_beta   90.00
_cell.angle_gamma   90.00
#
_symmetry.space_group_name_H-M   'P 1'
#
loop_
_entity.id
_entity.type
_entity.pdbx_description
1 polymer ?
#
loop_
_entity_poly.entity_id
_entity_poly.type
_entity_poly.pdbx_seq_one_letter_code
_entity_poly.pdbx_strand_id
1 'polypeptide(L)'
;RDLVRSRGLGDVYKRQDLDFEWAYSGTDLSNYSKAIVQLREVLGKDVFLTVSLHPVSYKISAEAIAAVDFISLQCYGPSVELFSMERFKSDGKAAVDYGIPQDKLVMGVPFYGTTGTAGEQAAYFDLVGKGNLTNTSADTWSYEGKNYTLNSQNTIRQKTQYVCENGFGGIMSWDLATDVDVTHEMSLLKAVKEELDYYANPTVE
;
A
#
# COMPACT_ATOMS: atom_id res chain seq x y z
N ARG A 1 -29.35 14.16 -19.81
CA ARG A 1 -29.33 13.70 -18.39
C ARG A 1 -28.53 12.42 -18.21
N ASP A 2 -28.62 11.48 -19.15
CA ASP A 2 -27.94 10.18 -19.05
C ASP A 2 -26.45 10.26 -19.36
N LEU A 3 -26.02 11.20 -20.17
CA LEU A 3 -24.61 11.42 -20.52
C LEU A 3 -23.76 11.92 -19.32
N VAL A 4 -24.35 12.64 -18.37
CA VAL A 4 -23.64 13.11 -17.17
C VAL A 4 -23.52 11.97 -16.14
N ARG A 5 -24.56 11.12 -16.03
CA ARG A 5 -24.50 9.91 -15.21
C ARG A 5 -23.53 8.87 -15.78
N SER A 6 -23.51 8.70 -17.11
CA SER A 6 -22.60 7.77 -17.75
C SER A 6 -21.13 8.20 -17.66
N ARG A 7 -20.82 9.49 -17.56
CA ARG A 7 -19.44 9.97 -17.34
C ARG A 7 -18.95 9.60 -15.93
N GLY A 8 -19.75 9.81 -14.89
CA GLY A 8 -19.40 9.42 -13.54
C GLY A 8 -19.29 7.88 -13.36
N LEU A 9 -20.26 7.15 -13.90
CA LEU A 9 -20.24 5.67 -13.89
C LEU A 9 -19.14 5.12 -14.80
N GLY A 10 -18.85 5.75 -15.94
CA GLY A 10 -17.78 5.35 -16.86
C GLY A 10 -16.39 5.41 -16.19
N ASP A 11 -16.14 6.38 -15.32
CA ASP A 11 -14.88 6.46 -14.59
C ASP A 11 -14.80 5.43 -13.45
N VAL A 12 -15.91 5.09 -12.81
CA VAL A 12 -15.99 4.03 -11.80
C VAL A 12 -15.74 2.64 -12.43
N TYR A 13 -16.30 2.37 -13.60
CA TYR A 13 -16.12 1.09 -14.31
C TYR A 13 -14.80 0.95 -15.09
N LYS A 14 -13.96 1.98 -15.13
CA LYS A 14 -12.64 1.90 -15.77
C LYS A 14 -11.56 1.30 -14.87
N ARG A 15 -11.86 1.11 -13.59
CA ARG A 15 -10.92 0.59 -12.59
C ARG A 15 -11.63 -0.40 -11.69
N GLN A 16 -10.96 -1.52 -11.41
CA GLN A 16 -11.39 -2.51 -10.44
C GLN A 16 -10.17 -2.97 -9.64
N ASP A 17 -10.22 -2.80 -8.34
CA ASP A 17 -9.30 -3.44 -7.41
C ASP A 17 -9.99 -4.61 -6.72
N LEU A 18 -9.27 -5.72 -6.55
CA LEU A 18 -9.72 -6.88 -5.81
C LEU A 18 -8.93 -6.98 -4.51
N ASP A 19 -9.61 -6.76 -3.41
CA ASP A 19 -9.08 -6.88 -2.06
C ASP A 19 -9.77 -8.04 -1.34
N PHE A 20 -9.28 -9.26 -1.60
CA PHE A 20 -9.80 -10.48 -0.99
C PHE A 20 -8.93 -10.90 0.20
N GLU A 21 -9.38 -10.55 1.36
CA GLU A 21 -8.71 -10.85 2.62
C GLU A 21 -9.42 -12.04 3.31
N TRP A 22 -8.92 -13.24 3.36
CA TRP A 22 -7.58 -13.68 2.91
C TRP A 22 -7.69 -15.05 2.23
N ALA A 23 -6.83 -15.32 1.25
CA ALA A 23 -6.70 -16.61 0.63
C ALA A 23 -5.58 -17.40 1.35
N TYR A 24 -5.92 -18.14 2.41
CA TYR A 24 -4.91 -18.82 3.24
C TYR A 24 -4.51 -20.20 2.73
N SER A 25 -5.41 -20.94 2.07
CA SER A 25 -5.12 -22.27 1.55
C SER A 25 -4.65 -22.23 0.09
N GLY A 26 -3.96 -23.29 -0.34
CA GLY A 26 -3.63 -23.45 -1.76
C GLY A 26 -4.87 -23.54 -2.66
N THR A 27 -5.98 -24.06 -2.14
CA THR A 27 -7.27 -24.09 -2.86
C THR A 27 -7.85 -22.69 -3.01
N ASP A 28 -7.81 -21.85 -1.95
CA ASP A 28 -8.30 -20.46 -1.99
C ASP A 28 -7.48 -19.63 -2.97
N LEU A 29 -6.15 -19.72 -2.92
CA LEU A 29 -5.25 -19.05 -3.86
C LEU A 29 -5.49 -19.47 -5.31
N SER A 30 -5.73 -20.80 -5.55
CA SER A 30 -6.06 -21.31 -6.88
C SER A 30 -7.41 -20.78 -7.39
N ASN A 31 -8.43 -20.74 -6.53
CA ASN A 31 -9.75 -20.22 -6.88
C ASN A 31 -9.70 -18.70 -7.09
N TYR A 32 -8.98 -17.98 -6.24
CA TYR A 32 -8.78 -16.53 -6.38
C TYR A 32 -8.05 -16.19 -7.69
N SER A 33 -7.00 -16.95 -8.02
CA SER A 33 -6.28 -16.80 -9.29
C SER A 33 -7.21 -16.99 -10.51
N LYS A 34 -8.06 -18.02 -10.49
CA LYS A 34 -9.06 -18.25 -11.56
C LYS A 34 -10.05 -17.10 -11.64
N ALA A 35 -10.52 -16.59 -10.49
CA ALA A 35 -11.46 -15.47 -10.46
C ALA A 35 -10.85 -14.19 -11.08
N ILE A 36 -9.57 -13.91 -10.80
CA ILE A 36 -8.83 -12.78 -11.41
C ILE A 36 -8.80 -12.92 -12.94
N VAL A 37 -8.43 -14.09 -13.45
CA VAL A 37 -8.35 -14.35 -14.90
C VAL A 37 -9.73 -14.21 -15.55
N GLN A 38 -10.77 -14.83 -14.98
CA GLN A 38 -12.14 -14.71 -15.48
C GLN A 38 -12.66 -13.27 -15.45
N LEU A 39 -12.31 -12.52 -14.40
CA LEU A 39 -12.71 -11.12 -14.31
C LEU A 39 -12.03 -10.28 -15.40
N ARG A 40 -10.76 -10.52 -15.70
CA ARG A 40 -10.06 -9.87 -16.83
C ARG A 40 -10.74 -10.19 -18.17
N GLU A 41 -11.16 -11.43 -18.38
CA GLU A 41 -11.88 -11.83 -19.60
C GLU A 41 -13.20 -11.08 -19.75
N VAL A 42 -13.96 -10.94 -18.67
CA VAL A 42 -15.27 -10.26 -18.66
C VAL A 42 -15.12 -8.73 -18.80
N LEU A 43 -14.17 -8.12 -18.09
CA LEU A 43 -13.95 -6.68 -18.09
C LEU A 43 -13.27 -6.17 -19.37
N GLY A 44 -12.56 -7.04 -20.08
CA GLY A 44 -11.74 -6.65 -21.23
C GLY A 44 -10.45 -5.94 -20.85
N LYS A 45 -9.72 -5.43 -21.84
CA LYS A 45 -8.40 -4.82 -21.68
C LYS A 45 -8.44 -3.35 -21.29
N ASP A 46 -9.56 -2.67 -21.50
CA ASP A 46 -9.71 -1.23 -21.29
C ASP A 46 -10.01 -0.86 -19.82
N VAL A 47 -10.33 -1.87 -19.00
CA VAL A 47 -10.55 -1.69 -17.56
C VAL A 47 -9.25 -1.94 -16.81
N PHE A 48 -8.85 -1.00 -15.98
CA PHE A 48 -7.69 -1.13 -15.11
C PHE A 48 -8.01 -2.07 -13.97
N LEU A 49 -7.42 -3.26 -13.97
CA LEU A 49 -7.64 -4.32 -12.98
C LEU A 49 -6.43 -4.50 -12.09
N THR A 50 -6.62 -4.37 -10.80
CA THR A 50 -5.59 -4.53 -9.80
C THR A 50 -6.02 -5.48 -8.70
N VAL A 51 -5.07 -5.96 -7.92
CA VAL A 51 -5.33 -6.79 -6.74
C VAL A 51 -4.50 -6.32 -5.58
N SER A 52 -5.08 -6.36 -4.38
CA SER A 52 -4.37 -6.18 -3.12
C SER A 52 -4.07 -7.54 -2.50
N LEU A 53 -2.80 -7.78 -2.19
CA LEU A 53 -2.31 -9.04 -1.61
C LEU A 53 -1.53 -8.73 -0.33
N HIS A 54 -1.46 -9.71 0.56
CA HIS A 54 -0.67 -9.60 1.79
C HIS A 54 0.58 -10.49 1.73
N PRO A 55 1.69 -10.13 2.40
CA PRO A 55 2.93 -10.92 2.42
C PRO A 55 2.78 -12.39 2.84
N VAL A 56 1.68 -12.75 3.49
CA VAL A 56 1.38 -14.16 3.84
C VAL A 56 0.49 -14.87 2.82
N SER A 57 -0.08 -14.17 1.83
CA SER A 57 -1.04 -14.75 0.87
C SER A 57 -0.95 -14.10 -0.53
N TYR A 58 0.27 -13.96 -1.07
CA TYR A 58 0.51 -13.30 -2.38
C TYR A 58 0.74 -14.26 -3.54
N LYS A 59 0.77 -15.58 -3.31
CA LYS A 59 1.19 -16.59 -4.30
C LYS A 59 0.05 -16.96 -5.27
N ILE A 60 -0.49 -15.97 -5.97
CA ILE A 60 -1.44 -16.19 -7.07
C ILE A 60 -0.74 -16.78 -8.31
N SER A 61 -1.49 -17.37 -9.25
CA SER A 61 -0.89 -18.01 -10.42
C SER A 61 -0.23 -17.01 -11.38
N ALA A 62 0.68 -17.50 -12.21
CA ALA A 62 1.34 -16.69 -13.24
C ALA A 62 0.34 -16.05 -14.23
N GLU A 63 -0.74 -16.76 -14.56
CA GLU A 63 -1.82 -16.25 -15.42
C GLU A 63 -2.56 -15.11 -14.73
N ALA A 64 -2.80 -15.20 -13.41
CA ALA A 64 -3.43 -14.12 -12.63
C ALA A 64 -2.50 -12.91 -12.52
N ILE A 65 -1.20 -13.11 -12.30
CA ILE A 65 -0.18 -12.04 -12.33
C ILE A 65 -0.15 -11.33 -13.69
N ALA A 66 -0.26 -12.09 -14.79
CA ALA A 66 -0.31 -11.53 -16.14
C ALA A 66 -1.62 -10.77 -16.41
N ALA A 67 -2.74 -11.20 -15.81
CA ALA A 67 -4.07 -10.62 -16.02
C ALA A 67 -4.27 -9.25 -15.36
N VAL A 68 -3.52 -8.90 -14.34
CA VAL A 68 -3.66 -7.61 -13.63
C VAL A 68 -2.67 -6.57 -14.13
N ASP A 69 -3.00 -5.30 -13.97
CA ASP A 69 -2.15 -4.18 -14.37
C ASP A 69 -1.06 -3.92 -13.32
N PHE A 70 -1.41 -3.95 -12.03
CA PHE A 70 -0.45 -4.01 -10.93
C PHE A 70 -1.00 -4.78 -9.70
N ILE A 71 -0.13 -5.04 -8.76
CA ILE A 71 -0.39 -5.75 -7.51
C ILE A 71 0.06 -4.86 -6.35
N SER A 72 -0.86 -4.49 -5.47
CA SER A 72 -0.54 -3.85 -4.20
C SER A 72 -0.17 -4.92 -3.17
N LEU A 73 1.01 -4.81 -2.56
CA LEU A 73 1.42 -5.68 -1.47
C LEU A 73 1.26 -4.94 -0.14
N GLN A 74 0.35 -5.40 0.71
CA GLN A 74 0.02 -4.79 2.00
C GLN A 74 1.11 -5.08 3.04
N CYS A 75 2.25 -4.37 2.97
CA CYS A 75 3.37 -4.52 3.90
C CYS A 75 3.09 -3.80 5.23
N TYR A 76 1.91 -4.05 5.79
CA TYR A 76 1.40 -3.52 7.06
C TYR A 76 0.37 -4.50 7.64
N GLY A 77 -0.11 -4.24 8.84
CA GLY A 77 -1.11 -5.08 9.52
C GLY A 77 -1.12 -4.80 11.02
N PRO A 78 -1.73 -5.67 11.83
CA PRO A 78 -1.77 -5.47 13.27
C PRO A 78 -0.42 -5.69 13.95
N SER A 79 0.47 -6.46 13.35
CA SER A 79 1.76 -6.88 13.94
C SER A 79 2.82 -5.79 13.75
N VAL A 80 3.53 -5.44 14.83
CA VAL A 80 4.53 -4.35 14.84
C VAL A 80 5.72 -4.61 13.92
N GLU A 81 6.13 -5.86 13.74
CA GLU A 81 7.24 -6.24 12.88
C GLU A 81 7.00 -5.93 11.40
N LEU A 82 5.74 -5.83 10.96
CA LEU A 82 5.39 -5.45 9.58
C LEU A 82 5.73 -4.00 9.25
N PHE A 83 5.94 -3.17 10.28
CA PHE A 83 6.24 -1.74 10.10
C PHE A 83 7.71 -1.47 9.78
N SER A 84 8.61 -2.44 10.06
CA SER A 84 10.05 -2.23 9.89
C SER A 84 10.46 -2.10 8.42
N MET A 85 11.56 -1.37 8.18
CA MET A 85 12.18 -1.26 6.85
C MET A 85 12.75 -2.60 6.38
N GLU A 86 13.29 -3.42 7.30
CA GLU A 86 13.82 -4.75 6.99
C GLU A 86 12.71 -5.66 6.46
N ARG A 87 11.56 -5.70 7.16
CA ARG A 87 10.41 -6.49 6.75
C ARG A 87 9.84 -6.01 5.42
N PHE A 88 9.72 -4.71 5.21
CA PHE A 88 9.26 -4.11 3.95
C PHE A 88 10.11 -4.57 2.75
N LYS A 89 11.44 -4.51 2.89
CA LYS A 89 12.38 -4.99 1.87
C LYS A 89 12.26 -6.49 1.63
N SER A 90 12.17 -7.26 2.70
CA SER A 90 12.06 -8.73 2.64
C SER A 90 10.77 -9.18 1.96
N ASP A 91 9.63 -8.54 2.25
CA ASP A 91 8.34 -8.86 1.65
C ASP A 91 8.33 -8.55 0.15
N GLY A 92 8.86 -7.39 -0.26
CA GLY A 92 9.00 -7.03 -1.68
C GLY A 92 9.90 -8.01 -2.43
N LYS A 93 11.07 -8.33 -1.83
CA LYS A 93 11.98 -9.32 -2.42
C LYS A 93 11.34 -10.69 -2.57
N ALA A 94 10.62 -11.17 -1.56
CA ALA A 94 9.96 -12.48 -1.60
C ALA A 94 8.88 -12.55 -2.70
N ALA A 95 8.13 -11.45 -2.93
CA ALA A 95 7.14 -11.37 -3.99
C ALA A 95 7.81 -11.38 -5.39
N VAL A 96 8.93 -10.66 -5.57
CA VAL A 96 9.70 -10.66 -6.81
C VAL A 96 10.34 -12.03 -7.07
N ASP A 97 10.95 -12.66 -6.06
CA ASP A 97 11.54 -14.00 -6.17
C ASP A 97 10.49 -15.07 -6.51
N TYR A 98 9.24 -14.87 -6.13
CA TYR A 98 8.11 -15.72 -6.51
C TYR A 98 7.74 -15.59 -7.99
N GLY A 99 8.02 -14.46 -8.62
CA GLY A 99 7.73 -14.22 -10.03
C GLY A 99 6.78 -13.07 -10.31
N ILE A 100 6.47 -12.22 -9.31
CA ILE A 100 5.75 -10.96 -9.56
C ILE A 100 6.74 -9.97 -10.16
N PRO A 101 6.48 -9.41 -11.37
CA PRO A 101 7.35 -8.39 -11.95
C PRO A 101 7.47 -7.18 -11.02
N GLN A 102 8.69 -6.72 -10.79
CA GLN A 102 8.98 -5.67 -9.82
C GLN A 102 8.28 -4.35 -10.16
N ASP A 103 8.20 -4.01 -11.43
CA ASP A 103 7.51 -2.83 -11.96
C ASP A 103 5.98 -2.89 -11.84
N LYS A 104 5.42 -4.09 -11.64
CA LYS A 104 3.99 -4.30 -11.32
C LYS A 104 3.70 -4.30 -9.82
N LEU A 105 4.72 -4.35 -8.96
CA LEU A 105 4.54 -4.48 -7.52
C LEU A 105 4.52 -3.10 -6.85
N VAL A 106 3.35 -2.72 -6.33
CA VAL A 106 3.13 -1.48 -5.55
C VAL A 106 3.24 -1.82 -4.07
N MET A 107 4.13 -1.15 -3.36
CA MET A 107 4.48 -1.47 -1.98
C MET A 107 3.63 -0.68 -0.98
N GLY A 108 2.93 -1.38 -0.10
CA GLY A 108 2.01 -0.80 0.88
C GLY A 108 2.71 -0.26 2.12
N VAL A 109 2.27 0.91 2.60
CA VAL A 109 2.75 1.53 3.84
C VAL A 109 1.58 1.92 4.74
N PRO A 110 1.72 1.81 6.09
CA PRO A 110 0.68 2.21 7.02
C PRO A 110 0.72 3.71 7.30
N PHE A 111 -0.45 4.34 7.35
CA PHE A 111 -0.66 5.71 7.83
C PHE A 111 -1.34 5.72 9.20
N TYR A 112 -1.06 4.73 10.01
CA TYR A 112 -1.58 4.56 11.37
C TYR A 112 -0.52 3.98 12.29
N GLY A 113 -0.76 4.04 13.59
CA GLY A 113 0.03 3.34 14.60
C GLY A 113 -0.69 2.10 15.12
N THR A 114 0.06 1.07 15.51
CA THR A 114 -0.45 -0.16 16.13
C THR A 114 0.29 -0.49 17.43
N THR A 115 -0.42 -1.06 18.41
CA THR A 115 0.21 -1.62 19.62
C THR A 115 0.71 -3.05 19.40
N GLY A 116 0.38 -3.66 18.25
CA GLY A 116 0.59 -5.10 18.00
C GLY A 116 -0.57 -5.97 18.46
N THR A 117 -1.56 -5.40 19.14
CA THR A 117 -2.80 -6.08 19.53
C THR A 117 -3.87 -5.85 18.47
N ALA A 118 -4.53 -6.90 18.00
CA ALA A 118 -5.58 -6.78 17.00
C ALA A 118 -6.70 -5.82 17.44
N GLY A 119 -7.06 -4.87 16.59
CA GLY A 119 -8.05 -3.83 16.87
C GLY A 119 -7.54 -2.65 17.70
N GLU A 120 -6.28 -2.65 18.15
CA GLU A 120 -5.68 -1.52 18.86
C GLU A 120 -4.79 -0.71 17.91
N GLN A 121 -5.43 0.16 17.15
CA GLN A 121 -4.79 1.08 16.22
C GLN A 121 -5.12 2.52 16.57
N ALA A 122 -4.25 3.45 16.24
CA ALA A 122 -4.48 4.88 16.33
C ALA A 122 -4.26 5.53 14.97
N ALA A 123 -5.18 6.39 14.54
CA ALA A 123 -5.00 7.19 13.35
C ALA A 123 -3.77 8.09 13.51
N TYR A 124 -3.01 8.28 12.43
CA TYR A 124 -1.80 9.11 12.50
C TYR A 124 -2.13 10.55 12.90
N PHE A 125 -3.27 11.10 12.43
CA PHE A 125 -3.71 12.43 12.82
C PHE A 125 -4.01 12.55 14.34
N ASP A 126 -4.42 11.47 15.01
CA ASP A 126 -4.61 11.48 16.47
C ASP A 126 -3.26 11.48 17.20
N LEU A 127 -2.29 10.72 16.71
CA LEU A 127 -0.93 10.73 17.27
C LEU A 127 -0.28 12.10 17.14
N VAL A 128 -0.43 12.77 16.00
CA VAL A 128 0.08 14.12 15.74
C VAL A 128 -0.69 15.17 16.57
N GLY A 129 -2.01 15.19 16.45
CA GLY A 129 -2.85 16.23 17.06
C GLY A 129 -3.01 16.05 18.58
N LYS A 130 -3.66 14.98 19.01
CA LYS A 130 -3.94 14.72 20.43
C LYS A 130 -2.72 14.16 21.18
N GLY A 131 -1.91 13.34 20.49
CA GLY A 131 -0.70 12.73 21.04
C GLY A 131 0.52 13.63 21.03
N ASN A 132 0.47 14.81 20.40
CA ASN A 132 1.55 15.76 20.23
C ASN A 132 2.83 15.16 19.61
N LEU A 133 2.68 14.24 18.67
CA LEU A 133 3.79 13.72 17.88
C LEU A 133 4.33 14.82 16.96
N THR A 134 5.55 15.28 17.24
CA THR A 134 6.26 16.31 16.44
C THR A 134 7.59 15.82 15.89
N ASN A 135 8.02 14.62 16.29
CA ASN A 135 9.30 14.05 15.86
C ASN A 135 9.12 13.28 14.55
N THR A 136 9.62 13.82 13.46
CA THR A 136 9.56 13.25 12.11
C THR A 136 10.34 11.93 11.91
N SER A 137 11.07 11.48 12.92
CA SER A 137 11.88 10.26 12.91
C SER A 137 11.46 9.26 14.01
N ALA A 138 10.36 9.51 14.73
CA ALA A 138 9.89 8.62 15.79
C ALA A 138 8.96 7.55 15.23
N ASP A 139 9.45 6.31 15.13
CA ASP A 139 8.66 5.13 14.72
C ASP A 139 7.92 4.48 15.90
N THR A 140 8.01 5.06 17.10
CA THR A 140 7.23 4.67 18.29
C THR A 140 6.75 5.91 19.02
N TRP A 141 5.50 5.88 19.51
CA TRP A 141 4.93 7.00 20.25
C TRP A 141 3.96 6.55 21.32
N SER A 142 4.00 7.21 22.49
CA SER A 142 3.06 6.94 23.57
C SER A 142 1.84 7.86 23.45
N TYR A 143 0.65 7.27 23.42
CA TYR A 143 -0.61 7.99 23.33
C TYR A 143 -1.69 7.26 24.14
N GLU A 144 -2.46 7.97 24.97
CA GLU A 144 -3.51 7.41 25.84
C GLU A 144 -3.05 6.19 26.68
N GLY A 145 -1.83 6.26 27.21
CA GLY A 145 -1.26 5.21 28.06
C GLY A 145 -0.82 3.94 27.31
N LYS A 146 -0.83 3.95 25.97
CA LYS A 146 -0.37 2.86 25.11
C LYS A 146 0.84 3.28 24.30
N ASN A 147 1.69 2.31 23.92
CA ASN A 147 2.80 2.52 23.02
C ASN A 147 2.44 2.03 21.63
N TYR A 148 2.48 2.90 20.65
CA TYR A 148 2.21 2.59 19.26
C TYR A 148 3.49 2.52 18.45
N THR A 149 3.62 1.51 17.61
CA THR A 149 4.58 1.46 16.50
C THR A 149 3.91 2.06 15.28
N LEU A 150 4.61 2.94 14.56
CA LEU A 150 4.12 3.65 13.39
C LEU A 150 5.25 3.76 12.34
N ASN A 151 4.95 4.26 11.17
CA ASN A 151 6.00 4.77 10.29
C ASN A 151 6.04 6.31 10.38
N SER A 152 7.15 6.84 10.86
CA SER A 152 7.42 8.29 10.84
C SER A 152 7.57 8.82 9.41
N GLN A 153 7.52 10.13 9.23
CA GLN A 153 7.81 10.73 7.91
C GLN A 153 9.15 10.25 7.35
N ASN A 154 10.18 10.15 8.20
CA ASN A 154 11.50 9.70 7.77
C ASN A 154 11.46 8.25 7.28
N THR A 155 10.78 7.37 7.98
CA THR A 155 10.60 5.97 7.55
C THR A 155 9.79 5.87 6.27
N ILE A 156 8.73 6.66 6.10
CA ILE A 156 7.96 6.74 4.85
C ILE A 156 8.84 7.22 3.69
N ARG A 157 9.67 8.26 3.89
CA ARG A 157 10.64 8.71 2.87
C ARG A 157 11.59 7.60 2.48
N GLN A 158 12.22 6.92 3.45
CA GLN A 158 13.14 5.81 3.17
C GLN A 158 12.49 4.66 2.40
N LYS A 159 11.23 4.31 2.73
CA LYS A 159 10.47 3.28 2.01
C LYS A 159 10.16 3.72 0.58
N THR A 160 9.75 4.97 0.39
CA THR A 160 9.48 5.54 -0.94
C THR A 160 10.75 5.61 -1.78
N GLN A 161 11.84 6.09 -1.21
CA GLN A 161 13.16 6.09 -1.84
C GLN A 161 13.56 4.69 -2.29
N TYR A 162 13.46 3.68 -1.42
CA TYR A 162 13.76 2.30 -1.76
C TYR A 162 12.93 1.79 -2.95
N VAL A 163 11.64 2.12 -2.98
CA VAL A 163 10.74 1.77 -4.09
C VAL A 163 11.23 2.39 -5.41
N CYS A 164 11.56 3.68 -5.41
CA CYS A 164 12.05 4.38 -6.59
C CYS A 164 13.40 3.84 -7.08
N GLU A 165 14.37 3.68 -6.17
CA GLU A 165 15.72 3.22 -6.50
C GLU A 165 15.77 1.80 -7.03
N ASN A 166 14.81 0.96 -6.64
CA ASN A 166 14.76 -0.44 -7.07
C ASN A 166 13.74 -0.70 -8.18
N GLY A 167 13.06 0.32 -8.71
CA GLY A 167 12.15 0.17 -9.84
C GLY A 167 10.87 -0.61 -9.53
N PHE A 168 10.37 -0.52 -8.30
CA PHE A 168 9.03 -1.01 -7.96
C PHE A 168 7.96 -0.11 -8.59
N GLY A 169 6.74 -0.65 -8.78
CA GLY A 169 5.64 0.04 -9.47
C GLY A 169 5.08 1.26 -8.73
N GLY A 170 5.34 1.41 -7.44
CA GLY A 170 4.90 2.57 -6.66
C GLY A 170 4.67 2.31 -5.18
N ILE A 171 4.02 3.27 -4.52
CA ILE A 171 3.60 3.22 -3.11
C ILE A 171 2.07 3.21 -3.03
N MET A 172 1.52 2.38 -2.15
CA MET A 172 0.13 2.39 -1.71
C MET A 172 0.09 2.70 -0.21
N SER A 173 -0.84 3.51 0.24
CA SER A 173 -1.02 3.83 1.66
C SER A 173 -2.33 3.30 2.21
N TRP A 174 -2.31 2.80 3.43
CA TRP A 174 -3.50 2.48 4.20
C TRP A 174 -3.48 3.27 5.52
N ASP A 175 -4.40 4.27 5.69
CA ASP A 175 -5.20 4.83 4.62
C ASP A 175 -5.10 6.36 4.69
N LEU A 176 -5.50 7.03 3.62
CA LEU A 176 -5.42 8.48 3.52
C LEU A 176 -6.30 9.21 4.56
N ALA A 177 -7.38 8.57 5.02
CA ALA A 177 -8.27 9.17 6.02
C ALA A 177 -7.63 9.23 7.41
N THR A 178 -6.55 8.49 7.65
CA THR A 178 -5.82 8.48 8.92
C THR A 178 -4.60 9.39 8.95
N ASP A 179 -4.20 10.00 7.82
CA ASP A 179 -3.15 11.02 7.78
C ASP A 179 -3.66 12.36 8.31
N VAL A 180 -2.77 13.29 8.59
CA VAL A 180 -3.08 14.71 8.74
C VAL A 180 -3.31 15.35 7.38
N ASP A 181 -3.88 16.55 7.34
CA ASP A 181 -4.05 17.31 6.09
C ASP A 181 -2.72 17.39 5.32
N VAL A 182 -2.76 17.25 4.00
CA VAL A 182 -1.56 17.21 3.13
C VAL A 182 -0.72 18.50 3.22
N THR A 183 -1.30 19.61 3.66
CA THR A 183 -0.60 20.87 3.90
C THR A 183 0.12 20.91 5.24
N HIS A 184 -0.20 19.99 6.14
CA HIS A 184 0.45 19.90 7.45
C HIS A 184 1.90 19.45 7.30
N GLU A 185 2.80 20.01 8.14
CA GLU A 185 4.22 19.65 8.09
C GLU A 185 4.51 18.17 8.37
N MET A 186 3.67 17.53 9.18
CA MET A 186 3.80 16.12 9.56
C MET A 186 3.12 15.15 8.57
N SER A 187 2.52 15.59 7.46
CA SER A 187 1.80 14.69 6.55
C SER A 187 2.70 13.60 5.95
N LEU A 188 2.26 12.36 6.04
CA LEU A 188 2.92 11.20 5.46
C LEU A 188 2.74 11.18 3.93
N LEU A 189 1.56 11.56 3.44
CA LEU A 189 1.32 11.70 1.99
C LEU A 189 2.23 12.74 1.35
N LYS A 190 2.46 13.87 2.04
CA LYS A 190 3.41 14.88 1.60
C LYS A 190 4.83 14.31 1.50
N ALA A 191 5.25 13.51 2.49
CA ALA A 191 6.55 12.85 2.48
C ALA A 191 6.70 11.89 1.28
N VAL A 192 5.69 11.08 0.98
CA VAL A 192 5.67 10.23 -0.23
C VAL A 192 5.79 11.08 -1.49
N LYS A 193 4.97 12.14 -1.60
CA LYS A 193 4.96 12.99 -2.81
C LYS A 193 6.31 13.66 -3.07
N GLU A 194 6.93 14.21 -2.04
CA GLU A 194 8.22 14.90 -2.17
C GLU A 194 9.33 13.96 -2.67
N GLU A 195 9.37 12.70 -2.19
CA GLU A 195 10.30 11.72 -2.68
C GLU A 195 10.01 11.30 -4.14
N LEU A 196 8.74 11.06 -4.49
CA LEU A 196 8.36 10.72 -5.86
C LEU A 196 8.69 11.86 -6.84
N ASP A 197 8.43 13.12 -6.45
CA ASP A 197 8.78 14.29 -7.27
C ASP A 197 10.30 14.41 -7.50
N TYR A 198 11.10 14.13 -6.45
CA TYR A 198 12.57 14.14 -6.54
C TYR A 198 13.07 13.10 -7.57
N TYR A 199 12.56 11.87 -7.51
CA TYR A 199 12.98 10.82 -8.45
C TYR A 199 12.40 10.98 -9.87
N ALA A 200 11.22 11.62 -10.01
CA ALA A 200 10.65 11.91 -11.31
C ALA A 200 11.36 13.06 -12.04
N ASN A 201 11.95 14.00 -11.30
CA ASN A 201 12.64 15.19 -11.84
C ASN A 201 14.00 15.36 -11.16
N PRO A 202 14.97 14.44 -11.37
CA PRO A 202 16.29 14.60 -10.78
C PRO A 202 16.91 15.89 -11.29
N THR A 203 17.12 16.85 -10.38
CA THR A 203 17.93 18.03 -10.71
C THR A 203 19.35 17.55 -11.01
N VAL A 204 19.78 17.69 -12.25
CA VAL A 204 21.17 17.45 -12.65
C VAL A 204 22.01 18.55 -11.96
N GLU A 205 22.68 18.20 -10.87
CA GLU A 205 23.74 19.02 -10.31
C GLU A 205 25.03 18.90 -11.14
#